data_afb3407f85e63965a77f88a2630e667b
#
_entry.id   afb3407f85e63965a77f88a2630e667b
#
_cell.length_a   1.000
_cell.length_b   1.000
_cell.length_c   1.000
_cell.angle_alpha   90.00
_cell.angle_beta   90.00
_cell.angle_gamma   90.00
#
_symmetry.space_group_name_H-M   'P 1'
#
loop_
_entity.id
_entity.type
_entity.pdbx_description
1 polymer ?
#
loop_
_entity_poly.entity_id
_entity_poly.type
_entity_poly.pdbx_seq_one_letter_code
_entity_poly.pdbx_strand_id
1 'polypeptide(L)'
;MSKSKFGRSDIPFKDRLLMNKYQTIADHRDHSASVVLRIAAIKANRRLGLGYKRLAEFIRDVQKGITLYYEDPEYQEVKLNQGMEQLGFKVIDGRVFVALDEDGNVVPTKVLDENK
;
A
#
# COMPACT_ATOMS: atom_id res chain seq x y z
N MET A 1 -18.29 -2.92 14.70
CA MET A 1 -18.03 -3.62 14.81
C MET A 1 -17.57 -4.21 15.23
N SER A 2 -17.74 -4.65 15.41
CA SER A 2 -17.39 -5.38 15.91
C SER A 2 -17.24 -6.25 15.92
N LYS A 3 -17.16 -6.76 15.62
CA LYS A 3 -17.01 -7.84 15.61
C LYS A 3 -16.24 -8.51 16.26
N SER A 4 -15.93 -8.31 16.29
CA SER A 4 -14.97 -8.86 16.83
C SER A 4 -15.20 -9.61 18.02
N LYS A 5 -16.17 -9.60 18.46
CA LYS A 5 -16.56 -10.33 19.57
C LYS A 5 -16.79 -11.76 19.28
N PHE A 6 -16.41 -12.18 18.09
CA PHE A 6 -16.68 -13.51 17.71
C PHE A 6 -15.97 -14.52 18.53
N GLY A 7 -16.61 -15.24 19.38
CA GLY A 7 -16.10 -16.40 20.02
C GLY A 7 -14.79 -16.27 20.78
N ARG A 8 -14.37 -15.06 21.07
CA ARG A 8 -13.13 -14.90 21.81
C ARG A 8 -13.20 -15.50 23.17
N SER A 9 -14.38 -15.42 23.79
CA SER A 9 -14.58 -15.97 25.12
C SER A 9 -14.52 -17.50 25.13
N ASP A 10 -14.66 -18.11 23.96
CA ASP A 10 -14.64 -19.57 23.86
C ASP A 10 -13.26 -20.12 23.61
N ILE A 11 -12.24 -19.28 23.54
CA ILE A 11 -10.88 -19.68 23.21
C ILE A 11 -10.06 -19.81 24.48
N PRO A 12 -9.24 -20.86 24.61
CA PRO A 12 -8.38 -21.00 25.78
C PRO A 12 -7.47 -19.80 25.95
N PHE A 13 -7.10 -19.49 27.19
CA PHE A 13 -6.31 -18.32 27.51
C PHE A 13 -5.04 -18.20 26.69
N LYS A 14 -4.27 -19.30 26.57
CA LYS A 14 -3.03 -19.28 25.80
C LYS A 14 -3.28 -18.90 24.35
N ASP A 15 -4.31 -19.50 23.76
CA ASP A 15 -4.64 -19.24 22.36
C ASP A 15 -5.11 -17.81 22.17
N ARG A 16 -5.82 -17.28 23.16
CA ARG A 16 -6.28 -15.89 23.10
C ARG A 16 -5.09 -14.92 23.10
N LEU A 17 -4.06 -15.22 23.88
CA LEU A 17 -2.86 -14.38 23.91
C LEU A 17 -2.18 -14.39 22.56
N LEU A 18 -2.03 -15.56 21.94
CA LEU A 18 -1.44 -15.67 20.62
C LEU A 18 -2.29 -14.95 19.57
N MET A 19 -3.59 -15.15 19.61
CA MET A 19 -4.49 -14.51 18.68
C MET A 19 -4.44 -13.00 18.81
N ASN A 20 -4.38 -12.50 20.04
CA ASN A 20 -4.29 -11.07 20.27
C ASN A 20 -3.01 -10.49 19.69
N LYS A 21 -1.92 -11.22 19.80
CA LYS A 21 -0.64 -10.79 19.25
C LYS A 21 -0.72 -10.69 17.73
N TYR A 22 -1.24 -11.75 17.08
CA TYR A 22 -1.37 -11.75 15.63
C TYR A 22 -2.38 -10.71 15.16
N GLN A 23 -3.45 -10.54 15.91
CA GLN A 23 -4.45 -9.54 15.57
C GLN A 23 -3.85 -8.13 15.62
N THR A 24 -3.02 -7.85 16.62
CA THR A 24 -2.38 -6.55 16.72
C THR A 24 -1.47 -6.29 15.52
N ILE A 25 -0.71 -7.29 15.10
CA ILE A 25 0.16 -7.15 13.93
C ILE A 25 -0.69 -6.88 12.68
N ALA A 26 -1.77 -7.64 12.52
CA ALA A 26 -2.66 -7.46 11.38
C ALA A 26 -3.31 -6.08 11.41
N ASP A 27 -3.75 -5.64 12.58
CA ASP A 27 -4.38 -4.34 12.72
C ASP A 27 -3.42 -3.21 12.35
N HIS A 28 -2.15 -3.33 12.72
CA HIS A 28 -1.15 -2.33 12.36
C HIS A 28 -0.97 -2.26 10.84
N ARG A 29 -0.86 -3.42 10.19
CA ARG A 29 -0.74 -3.43 8.74
C ARG A 29 -1.96 -2.83 8.07
N ASP A 30 -3.14 -3.25 8.54
CA ASP A 30 -4.40 -2.76 7.98
C ASP A 30 -4.54 -1.25 8.20
N HIS A 31 -4.14 -0.77 9.37
CA HIS A 31 -4.22 0.64 9.67
C HIS A 31 -3.30 1.44 8.76
N SER A 32 -2.05 0.99 8.60
CA SER A 32 -1.09 1.68 7.74
C SER A 32 -1.57 1.69 6.29
N ALA A 33 -2.08 0.55 5.81
CA ALA A 33 -2.61 0.47 4.46
C ALA A 33 -3.81 1.40 4.30
N SER A 34 -4.66 1.48 5.31
CA SER A 34 -5.82 2.35 5.28
C SER A 34 -5.43 3.82 5.22
N VAL A 35 -4.39 4.21 5.95
CA VAL A 35 -3.90 5.59 5.91
C VAL A 35 -3.40 5.94 4.51
N VAL A 36 -2.55 5.07 3.95
CA VAL A 36 -2.03 5.30 2.60
C VAL A 36 -3.16 5.37 1.58
N LEU A 37 -4.11 4.46 1.69
CA LEU A 37 -5.21 4.39 0.74
C LEU A 37 -6.07 5.65 0.79
N ARG A 38 -6.34 6.16 1.99
CA ARG A 38 -7.12 7.39 2.13
C ARG A 38 -6.39 8.59 1.56
N ILE A 39 -5.10 8.70 1.82
CA ILE A 39 -4.29 9.77 1.25
C ILE A 39 -4.29 9.67 -0.27
N ALA A 40 -4.07 8.47 -0.79
CA ALA A 40 -4.04 8.25 -2.24
C ALA A 40 -5.38 8.63 -2.89
N ALA A 41 -6.49 8.24 -2.27
CA ALA A 41 -7.81 8.55 -2.82
C ALA A 41 -8.06 10.05 -2.86
N ILE A 42 -7.72 10.75 -1.77
CA ILE A 42 -7.91 12.20 -1.72
C ILE A 42 -7.05 12.89 -2.78
N LYS A 43 -5.78 12.47 -2.91
CA LYS A 43 -4.89 13.05 -3.91
C LYS A 43 -5.35 12.73 -5.32
N ALA A 44 -5.84 11.52 -5.56
CA ALA A 44 -6.36 11.14 -6.87
C ALA A 44 -7.58 12.00 -7.25
N ASN A 45 -8.45 12.27 -6.28
CA ASN A 45 -9.57 13.16 -6.54
C ASN A 45 -9.09 14.56 -6.94
N ARG A 46 -8.13 15.10 -6.20
CA ARG A 46 -7.63 16.46 -6.43
C ARG A 46 -6.84 16.60 -7.72
N ARG A 47 -6.01 15.60 -8.02
CA ARG A 47 -5.15 15.67 -9.19
C ARG A 47 -5.81 15.21 -10.47
N LEU A 48 -6.66 14.19 -10.38
CA LEU A 48 -7.25 13.54 -11.54
C LEU A 48 -8.73 13.78 -11.69
N GLY A 49 -9.36 14.42 -10.73
CA GLY A 49 -10.79 14.74 -10.81
C GLY A 49 -11.68 13.51 -10.72
N LEU A 50 -11.21 12.44 -10.10
CA LEU A 50 -12.01 11.21 -9.98
C LEU A 50 -13.15 11.41 -9.00
N GLY A 51 -14.37 11.15 -9.45
CA GLY A 51 -15.55 11.21 -8.58
C GLY A 51 -15.74 9.93 -7.80
N TYR A 52 -16.85 9.85 -7.07
CA TYR A 52 -17.10 8.76 -6.15
C TYR A 52 -16.95 7.36 -6.77
N LYS A 53 -17.59 7.14 -7.93
CA LYS A 53 -17.59 5.81 -8.53
C LYS A 53 -16.17 5.36 -8.91
N ARG A 54 -15.44 6.24 -9.56
CA ARG A 54 -14.07 5.92 -9.97
C ARG A 54 -13.14 5.77 -8.79
N LEU A 55 -13.32 6.58 -7.75
CA LEU A 55 -12.54 6.45 -6.54
C LEU A 55 -12.84 5.13 -5.83
N ALA A 56 -14.11 4.74 -5.79
CA ALA A 56 -14.47 3.46 -5.18
C ALA A 56 -13.84 2.29 -5.91
N GLU A 57 -13.83 2.33 -7.23
CA GLU A 57 -13.17 1.30 -8.03
C GLU A 57 -11.66 1.29 -7.80
N PHE A 58 -11.06 2.48 -7.74
CA PHE A 58 -9.64 2.63 -7.47
C PHE A 58 -9.28 2.03 -6.10
N ILE A 59 -10.05 2.38 -5.07
CA ILE A 59 -9.83 1.87 -3.72
C ILE A 59 -9.92 0.34 -3.71
N ARG A 60 -10.94 -0.20 -4.36
CA ARG A 60 -11.13 -1.65 -4.44
C ARG A 60 -9.93 -2.33 -5.10
N ASP A 61 -9.45 -1.76 -6.20
CA ASP A 61 -8.33 -2.35 -6.92
C ASP A 61 -7.05 -2.31 -6.10
N VAL A 62 -6.81 -1.20 -5.39
CA VAL A 62 -5.64 -1.10 -4.52
C VAL A 62 -5.73 -2.11 -3.38
N GLN A 63 -6.91 -2.27 -2.78
CA GLN A 63 -7.09 -3.25 -1.70
C GLN A 63 -6.82 -4.67 -2.19
N LYS A 64 -7.25 -5.00 -3.40
CA LYS A 64 -6.95 -6.30 -3.98
C LYS A 64 -5.45 -6.51 -4.13
N GLY A 65 -4.75 -5.47 -4.60
CA GLY A 65 -3.30 -5.54 -4.74
C GLY A 65 -2.60 -5.74 -3.40
N ILE A 66 -3.07 -5.07 -2.36
CA ILE A 66 -2.51 -5.22 -1.02
C ILE A 66 -2.70 -6.65 -0.53
N THR A 67 -3.89 -7.21 -0.72
CA THR A 67 -4.19 -8.58 -0.32
C THR A 67 -3.28 -9.57 -1.04
N LEU A 68 -3.12 -9.40 -2.35
CA LEU A 68 -2.23 -10.27 -3.13
C LEU A 68 -0.79 -10.17 -2.64
N TYR A 69 -0.34 -8.98 -2.29
CA TYR A 69 1.02 -8.80 -1.80
C TYR A 69 1.26 -9.62 -0.54
N TYR A 70 0.33 -9.59 0.41
CA TYR A 70 0.51 -10.31 1.66
C TYR A 70 0.36 -11.82 1.51
N GLU A 71 -0.26 -12.28 0.42
CA GLU A 71 -0.36 -13.71 0.15
C GLU A 71 0.95 -14.27 -0.41
N ASP A 72 1.68 -13.49 -1.19
CA ASP A 72 2.93 -13.94 -1.78
C ASP A 72 3.86 -12.74 -1.98
N PRO A 73 4.47 -12.26 -0.89
CA PRO A 73 5.27 -11.04 -0.95
C PRO A 73 6.45 -11.09 -1.92
N GLU A 74 7.14 -12.25 -1.98
CA GLU A 74 8.32 -12.35 -2.83
C GLU A 74 7.97 -12.17 -4.31
N TYR A 75 6.95 -12.87 -4.75
CA TYR A 75 6.52 -12.77 -6.13
C TYR A 75 5.95 -11.39 -6.44
N GLN A 76 5.13 -10.86 -5.55
CA GLN A 76 4.50 -9.56 -5.76
C GLN A 76 5.53 -8.42 -5.72
N GLU A 77 6.58 -8.56 -4.93
CA GLU A 77 7.64 -7.56 -4.90
C GLU A 77 8.27 -7.41 -6.29
N VAL A 78 8.57 -8.52 -6.94
CA VAL A 78 9.12 -8.51 -8.30
C VAL A 78 8.15 -7.85 -9.27
N LYS A 79 6.87 -8.22 -9.19
CA LYS A 79 5.84 -7.67 -10.07
C LYS A 79 5.65 -6.17 -9.88
N LEU A 80 5.65 -5.72 -8.63
CA LEU A 80 5.50 -4.30 -8.33
C LEU A 80 6.67 -3.49 -8.87
N ASN A 81 7.89 -4.00 -8.67
CA ASN A 81 9.09 -3.32 -9.17
C ASN A 81 9.06 -3.21 -10.69
N GLN A 82 8.72 -4.31 -11.37
CA GLN A 82 8.61 -4.31 -12.82
C GLN A 82 7.55 -3.33 -13.30
N GLY A 83 6.39 -3.30 -12.63
CA GLY A 83 5.32 -2.39 -12.99
C GLY A 83 5.72 -0.93 -12.87
N MET A 84 6.41 -0.58 -11.79
CA MET A 84 6.85 0.78 -11.57
C MET A 84 7.91 1.18 -12.60
N GLU A 85 8.85 0.26 -12.91
CA GLU A 85 9.88 0.54 -13.91
C GLU A 85 9.28 0.72 -15.29
N GLN A 86 8.26 -0.05 -15.64
CA GLN A 86 7.55 0.11 -16.90
C GLN A 86 6.89 1.48 -17.01
N LEU A 87 6.52 2.06 -15.88
CA LEU A 87 5.93 3.40 -15.84
C LEU A 87 6.99 4.50 -15.88
N GLY A 88 8.27 4.13 -15.86
CA GLY A 88 9.36 5.09 -15.95
C GLY A 88 9.98 5.47 -14.61
N PHE A 89 9.61 4.79 -13.55
CA PHE A 89 10.16 5.08 -12.23
C PHE A 89 11.38 4.23 -11.95
N LYS A 90 12.27 4.75 -11.13
CA LYS A 90 13.44 4.01 -10.68
C LYS A 90 13.12 3.36 -9.34
N VAL A 91 13.41 2.06 -9.22
CA VAL A 91 13.15 1.33 -7.98
C VAL A 91 14.46 0.71 -7.50
N ILE A 92 14.83 1.00 -6.27
CA ILE A 92 16.03 0.46 -5.63
C ILE A 92 15.66 -0.03 -4.24
N ASP A 93 15.92 -1.32 -3.98
CA ASP A 93 15.58 -1.95 -2.69
C ASP A 93 14.13 -1.73 -2.28
N GLY A 94 13.22 -1.84 -3.26
CA GLY A 94 11.79 -1.67 -3.00
C GLY A 94 11.35 -0.24 -2.80
N ARG A 95 12.24 0.73 -2.97
CA ARG A 95 11.92 2.14 -2.84
C ARG A 95 11.79 2.79 -4.21
N VAL A 96 10.75 3.56 -4.38
CA VAL A 96 10.49 4.28 -5.61
C VAL A 96 11.13 5.66 -5.51
N PHE A 97 11.92 6.01 -6.52
CA PHE A 97 12.59 7.30 -6.56
C PHE A 97 11.94 8.20 -7.58
N VAL A 98 11.75 9.44 -7.20
CA VAL A 98 11.21 10.47 -8.08
C VAL A 98 12.28 11.55 -8.17
N ALA A 99 12.68 11.90 -9.38
CA ALA A 99 13.66 12.94 -9.58
C ALA A 99 13.02 14.30 -9.38
N LEU A 100 13.64 15.13 -8.56
CA LEU A 100 13.13 16.48 -8.28
C LEU A 100 14.24 17.48 -8.56
N ASP A 101 13.86 18.67 -9.02
CA ASP A 101 14.81 19.77 -9.17
C ASP A 101 14.97 20.53 -7.85
N GLU A 102 15.72 21.62 -7.87
CA GLU A 102 16.01 22.39 -6.66
C GLU A 102 14.74 22.99 -6.03
N ASP A 103 13.73 23.24 -6.84
CA ASP A 103 12.48 23.82 -6.37
C ASP A 103 11.46 22.75 -5.94
N GLY A 104 11.84 21.49 -6.04
CA GLY A 104 10.96 20.39 -5.66
C GLY A 104 10.03 19.94 -6.76
N ASN A 105 10.24 20.39 -7.98
CA ASN A 105 9.41 19.98 -9.12
C ASN A 105 9.90 18.67 -9.70
N VAL A 106 8.94 17.85 -10.15
CA VAL A 106 9.26 16.56 -10.74
C VAL A 106 9.94 16.75 -12.11
N VAL A 107 11.05 16.06 -12.31
CA VAL A 107 11.76 16.07 -13.60
C VAL A 107 11.84 14.64 -14.12
N PRO A 108 12.23 14.43 -15.41
CA PRO A 108 12.28 13.09 -15.98
C PRO A 108 13.25 12.18 -15.22
N THR A 109 12.89 10.90 -15.06
CA THR A 109 13.70 9.95 -14.31
C THR A 109 15.08 9.70 -14.91
N LYS A 110 15.26 9.98 -16.20
CA LYS A 110 16.58 9.82 -16.81
C LYS A 110 17.63 10.70 -16.14
N VAL A 111 17.21 11.75 -15.45
CA VAL A 111 18.12 12.61 -14.70
C VAL A 111 18.78 11.84 -13.57
N LEU A 112 18.07 10.89 -12.96
CA LEU A 112 18.62 10.05 -11.92
C LEU A 112 19.73 9.16 -12.47
N ASP A 113 19.56 8.66 -13.69
CA ASP A 113 20.56 7.82 -14.32
C ASP A 113 21.79 8.62 -14.73
N GLU A 114 21.60 9.85 -15.18
CA GLU A 114 22.69 10.72 -15.57
C GLU A 114 23.58 11.11 -14.38
N ASN A 115 23.03 11.09 -13.19
CA ASN A 115 23.75 11.48 -11.99
C ASN A 115 24.42 10.32 -11.26
N LYS A 116 24.50 9.17 -11.86
CA LYS A 116 25.17 8.02 -11.25
C LYS A 116 26.70 8.08 -11.38
#